data_ea884574b6a3b8a85aa3def5d8aee15a
#
_entry.id   ea884574b6a3b8a85aa3def5d8aee15a
#
_cell.length_a   1.000
_cell.length_b   1.000
_cell.length_c   1.000
_cell.angle_alpha   90.00
_cell.angle_beta   90.00
_cell.angle_gamma   90.00
#
_symmetry.space_group_name_H-M   'P 1'
#
loop_
_entity.id
_entity.type
_entity.pdbx_description
1 polymer ?
#
loop_
_entity_poly.entity_id
_entity_poly.type
_entity_poly.pdbx_seq_one_letter_code
_entity_poly.pdbx_strand_id
1 'polypeptide(L)'
;VKLSASIMAHPDRSALVADLRARLDRDVPVNWDSEGPASGNGDRVWRTARGGWELADPTADFHVLIQDDALPCADFLAGLERALEHVPDDAVVSPYLGRGGAAGPRWERIGAEAERRGASWVLSSKVMWGVALVLPVRLIPDLIERADRMTGVPDDMRVAGWAQRRHAQVWYPWPSLVDHQPVPSITKHRAADRHAVRHHTGSALEINWSGPVVPDPMYAMLRGPRSGPSVNRKVTSLQRRSAPGR
;
A
#
# COMPACT_ATOMS: atom_id res chain seq x y z
N VAL A 1 -9.62 12.45 5.33
CA VAL A 1 -9.20 11.86 4.03
C VAL A 1 -10.30 10.94 3.55
N LYS A 2 -10.67 11.04 2.27
CA LYS A 2 -11.61 10.13 1.62
C LYS A 2 -10.83 9.05 0.86
N LEU A 3 -11.11 7.77 1.16
CA LEU A 3 -10.47 6.62 0.52
C LEU A 3 -11.49 5.86 -0.32
N SER A 4 -11.18 5.60 -1.58
CA SER A 4 -11.83 4.60 -2.41
C SER A 4 -11.00 3.32 -2.48
N ALA A 5 -11.63 2.20 -2.78
CA ALA A 5 -10.97 0.89 -2.81
C ALA A 5 -11.47 0.05 -3.98
N SER A 6 -10.62 -0.85 -4.47
CA SER A 6 -10.99 -1.90 -5.40
C SER A 6 -10.18 -3.17 -5.15
N ILE A 7 -10.70 -4.31 -5.59
CA ILE A 7 -10.01 -5.60 -5.56
C ILE A 7 -9.67 -6.00 -6.99
N MET A 8 -8.41 -6.34 -7.26
CA MET A 8 -8.01 -7.05 -8.47
C MET A 8 -8.03 -8.56 -8.22
N ALA A 9 -8.71 -9.31 -9.08
CA ALA A 9 -9.00 -10.71 -8.82
C ALA A 9 -8.91 -11.61 -10.04
N HIS A 10 -8.49 -12.87 -9.81
CA HIS A 10 -8.55 -13.93 -10.78
C HIS A 10 -9.81 -14.79 -10.56
N PRO A 11 -10.54 -15.23 -11.61
CA PRO A 11 -11.75 -16.04 -11.47
C PRO A 11 -11.57 -17.32 -10.64
N ASP A 12 -10.42 -17.99 -10.75
CA ASP A 12 -10.10 -19.20 -9.99
C ASP A 12 -9.96 -18.95 -8.48
N ARG A 13 -9.94 -17.67 -8.06
CA ARG A 13 -9.81 -17.23 -6.65
C ARG A 13 -11.09 -16.62 -6.09
N SER A 14 -12.24 -16.93 -6.70
CA SER A 14 -13.53 -16.38 -6.25
C SER A 14 -13.83 -16.62 -4.77
N ALA A 15 -13.43 -17.78 -4.22
CA ALA A 15 -13.56 -18.06 -2.79
C ALA A 15 -12.68 -17.15 -1.92
N LEU A 16 -11.45 -16.84 -2.35
CA LEU A 16 -10.56 -15.91 -1.64
C LEU A 16 -11.11 -14.48 -1.67
N VAL A 17 -11.68 -14.07 -2.81
CA VAL A 17 -12.35 -12.77 -2.94
C VAL A 17 -13.56 -12.67 -2.00
N ALA A 18 -14.35 -13.73 -1.88
CA ALA A 18 -15.47 -13.75 -0.95
C ALA A 18 -15.01 -13.61 0.52
N ASP A 19 -13.93 -14.34 0.90
CA ASP A 19 -13.33 -14.23 2.24
C ASP A 19 -12.72 -12.83 2.46
N LEU A 20 -12.00 -12.28 1.49
CA LEU A 20 -11.46 -10.92 1.55
C LEU A 20 -12.56 -9.88 1.76
N ARG A 21 -13.63 -9.93 0.95
CA ARG A 21 -14.77 -9.00 1.09
C ARG A 21 -15.45 -9.10 2.46
N ALA A 22 -15.56 -10.31 3.01
CA ALA A 22 -16.13 -10.50 4.35
C ALA A 22 -15.26 -9.90 5.47
N ARG A 23 -13.98 -9.66 5.23
CA ARG A 23 -13.03 -9.02 6.17
C ARG A 23 -12.96 -7.51 6.05
N LEU A 24 -13.42 -6.97 4.92
CA LEU A 24 -13.42 -5.53 4.71
C LEU A 24 -14.61 -4.87 5.43
N ASP A 25 -14.37 -3.70 5.99
CA ASP A 25 -15.34 -2.92 6.77
C ASP A 25 -16.35 -2.15 5.89
N ARG A 26 -16.26 -2.30 4.57
CA ARG A 26 -17.23 -1.77 3.59
C ARG A 26 -17.24 -2.60 2.31
N ASP A 27 -18.30 -2.43 1.50
CA ASP A 27 -18.35 -3.08 0.18
C ASP A 27 -17.34 -2.44 -0.78
N VAL A 28 -16.64 -3.31 -1.52
CA VAL A 28 -15.56 -2.93 -2.42
C VAL A 28 -15.77 -3.58 -3.78
N PRO A 29 -15.77 -2.80 -4.88
CA PRO A 29 -15.88 -3.35 -6.22
C PRO A 29 -14.70 -4.25 -6.57
N VAL A 30 -14.98 -5.28 -7.38
CA VAL A 30 -13.99 -6.25 -7.83
C VAL A 30 -13.78 -6.12 -9.34
N ASN A 31 -12.54 -5.93 -9.74
CA ASN A 31 -12.14 -6.06 -11.14
C ASN A 31 -11.59 -7.47 -11.38
N TRP A 32 -12.35 -8.26 -12.14
CA TRP A 32 -11.99 -9.63 -12.48
C TRP A 32 -11.11 -9.68 -13.72
N ASP A 33 -10.11 -10.56 -13.72
CA ASP A 33 -9.39 -10.90 -14.95
C ASP A 33 -10.35 -11.54 -15.95
N SER A 34 -10.55 -10.88 -17.10
CA SER A 34 -11.55 -11.27 -18.10
C SER A 34 -11.08 -12.28 -19.14
N GLU A 35 -9.78 -12.62 -19.17
CA GLU A 35 -9.19 -13.38 -20.27
C GLU A 35 -8.74 -14.83 -19.92
N GLY A 36 -9.40 -15.45 -18.94
CA GLY A 36 -9.16 -16.86 -18.59
C GLY A 36 -7.79 -17.15 -17.94
N PRO A 37 -7.36 -18.44 -17.84
CA PRO A 37 -6.27 -18.83 -16.97
C PRO A 37 -4.97 -18.09 -17.26
N ALA A 38 -4.34 -17.59 -16.21
CA ALA A 38 -3.15 -16.77 -16.30
C ALA A 38 -2.00 -17.54 -16.95
N SER A 39 -1.54 -17.07 -18.08
CA SER A 39 -0.29 -17.51 -18.72
C SER A 39 0.87 -16.67 -18.18
N GLY A 40 1.15 -16.56 -16.92
CA GLY A 40 2.38 -15.97 -16.36
C GLY A 40 2.88 -14.64 -16.99
N ASN A 41 2.08 -13.99 -17.79
CA ASN A 41 2.45 -12.80 -18.54
C ASN A 41 2.16 -11.55 -17.70
N GLY A 42 3.20 -10.76 -17.42
CA GLY A 42 3.09 -9.52 -16.66
C GLY A 42 2.05 -8.52 -17.20
N ASP A 43 1.80 -8.54 -18.52
CA ASP A 43 0.78 -7.67 -19.14
C ASP A 43 -0.65 -8.04 -18.73
N ARG A 44 -0.93 -9.32 -18.47
CA ARG A 44 -2.25 -9.76 -17.99
C ARG A 44 -2.50 -9.28 -16.56
N VAL A 45 -1.50 -9.48 -15.70
CA VAL A 45 -1.58 -9.00 -14.30
C VAL A 45 -1.77 -7.48 -14.28
N TRP A 46 -1.02 -6.75 -15.14
CA TRP A 46 -1.19 -5.32 -15.28
C TRP A 46 -2.59 -4.93 -15.76
N ARG A 47 -3.15 -5.61 -16.76
CA ARG A 47 -4.50 -5.30 -17.25
C ARG A 47 -5.55 -5.42 -16.14
N THR A 48 -5.46 -6.46 -15.32
CA THR A 48 -6.34 -6.63 -14.17
C THR A 48 -6.11 -5.52 -13.13
N ALA A 49 -4.86 -5.20 -12.82
CA ALA A 49 -4.53 -4.09 -11.92
C ALA A 49 -5.01 -2.75 -12.48
N ARG A 50 -4.78 -2.49 -13.77
CA ARG A 50 -5.21 -1.28 -14.46
C ARG A 50 -6.72 -1.05 -14.34
N GLY A 51 -7.53 -2.08 -14.62
CA GLY A 51 -8.97 -1.99 -14.43
C GLY A 51 -9.37 -1.72 -12.98
N GLY A 52 -8.63 -2.26 -12.01
CA GLY A 52 -8.81 -1.92 -10.60
C GLY A 52 -8.49 -0.45 -10.30
N TRP A 53 -7.40 0.10 -10.84
CA TRP A 53 -7.08 1.52 -10.71
C TRP A 53 -8.14 2.44 -11.33
N GLU A 54 -8.77 2.01 -12.44
CA GLU A 54 -9.83 2.77 -13.12
C GLU A 54 -11.15 2.81 -12.35
N LEU A 55 -11.34 1.94 -11.35
CA LEU A 55 -12.49 1.98 -10.42
C LEU A 55 -12.33 3.04 -9.31
N ALA A 56 -11.25 3.80 -9.31
CA ALA A 56 -11.06 4.87 -8.33
C ALA A 56 -12.20 5.90 -8.39
N ASP A 57 -12.79 6.23 -7.23
CA ASP A 57 -13.73 7.34 -7.12
C ASP A 57 -12.99 8.67 -7.37
N PRO A 58 -13.33 9.43 -8.41
CA PRO A 58 -12.63 10.68 -8.74
C PRO A 58 -12.78 11.76 -7.67
N THR A 59 -13.70 11.60 -6.72
CA THR A 59 -13.91 12.52 -5.60
C THR A 59 -13.15 12.10 -4.34
N ALA A 60 -12.45 10.95 -4.37
CA ALA A 60 -11.61 10.51 -3.25
C ALA A 60 -10.21 11.15 -3.33
N ASP A 61 -9.57 11.28 -2.17
CA ASP A 61 -8.19 11.76 -2.08
C ASP A 61 -7.21 10.66 -2.51
N PHE A 62 -7.49 9.43 -2.06
CA PHE A 62 -6.68 8.25 -2.30
C PHE A 62 -7.53 7.07 -2.78
N HIS A 63 -6.88 6.15 -3.48
CA HIS A 63 -7.45 4.86 -3.86
C HIS A 63 -6.51 3.73 -3.45
N VAL A 64 -7.07 2.65 -2.87
CA VAL A 64 -6.34 1.42 -2.58
C VAL A 64 -6.75 0.32 -3.55
N LEU A 65 -5.76 -0.25 -4.25
CA LEU A 65 -5.91 -1.49 -5.01
C LEU A 65 -5.42 -2.66 -4.17
N ILE A 66 -6.27 -3.68 -4.00
CA ILE A 66 -6.04 -4.84 -3.13
C ILE A 66 -5.99 -6.10 -4.00
N GLN A 67 -5.00 -6.96 -3.81
CA GLN A 67 -4.94 -8.27 -4.47
C GLN A 67 -5.87 -9.28 -3.79
N ASP A 68 -6.37 -10.25 -4.55
CA ASP A 68 -7.34 -11.27 -4.12
C ASP A 68 -6.83 -12.21 -3.01
N ASP A 69 -5.51 -12.29 -2.81
CA ASP A 69 -4.86 -13.08 -1.76
C ASP A 69 -4.36 -12.23 -0.57
N ALA A 70 -4.83 -11.00 -0.46
CA ALA A 70 -4.57 -10.15 0.69
C ALA A 70 -5.32 -10.64 1.94
N LEU A 71 -4.68 -10.48 3.11
CA LEU A 71 -5.25 -10.77 4.42
C LEU A 71 -5.23 -9.49 5.27
N PRO A 72 -6.28 -8.65 5.20
CA PRO A 72 -6.34 -7.42 5.96
C PRO A 72 -6.61 -7.69 7.45
N CYS A 73 -6.15 -6.77 8.31
CA CYS A 73 -6.54 -6.70 9.71
C CYS A 73 -7.99 -6.18 9.86
N ALA A 74 -8.54 -6.23 11.08
CA ALA A 74 -9.86 -5.67 11.34
C ALA A 74 -9.87 -4.16 11.11
N ASP A 75 -11.02 -3.63 10.65
CA ASP A 75 -11.24 -2.19 10.35
C ASP A 75 -10.19 -1.59 9.39
N PHE A 76 -9.75 -2.39 8.44
CA PHE A 76 -8.62 -2.07 7.55
C PHE A 76 -8.81 -0.75 6.81
N LEU A 77 -9.93 -0.55 6.10
CA LEU A 77 -10.14 0.64 5.29
C LEU A 77 -10.35 1.89 6.15
N ALA A 78 -11.11 1.77 7.24
CA ALA A 78 -11.31 2.88 8.17
C ALA A 78 -10.03 3.27 8.89
N GLY A 79 -9.20 2.30 9.29
CA GLY A 79 -7.88 2.54 9.87
C GLY A 79 -6.91 3.15 8.87
N LEU A 80 -6.96 2.70 7.62
CA LEU A 80 -6.14 3.25 6.54
C LEU A 80 -6.50 4.71 6.23
N GLU A 81 -7.80 5.09 6.24
CA GLU A 81 -8.23 6.48 6.11
C GLU A 81 -7.60 7.37 7.18
N ARG A 82 -7.60 6.92 8.44
CA ARG A 82 -6.91 7.65 9.54
C ARG A 82 -5.40 7.70 9.33
N ALA A 83 -4.78 6.61 8.88
CA ALA A 83 -3.37 6.55 8.60
C ALA A 83 -2.96 7.58 7.53
N LEU A 84 -3.76 7.73 6.47
CA LEU A 84 -3.51 8.64 5.36
C LEU A 84 -3.54 10.13 5.76
N GLU A 85 -4.13 10.49 6.89
CA GLU A 85 -4.05 11.85 7.44
C GLU A 85 -2.63 12.24 7.89
N HIS A 86 -1.76 11.24 8.09
CA HIS A 86 -0.40 11.40 8.62
C HIS A 86 0.69 11.31 7.55
N VAL A 87 0.34 11.14 6.28
CA VAL A 87 1.29 11.10 5.17
C VAL A 87 1.10 12.29 4.23
N PRO A 88 2.10 12.65 3.39
CA PRO A 88 1.92 13.66 2.35
C PRO A 88 0.81 13.30 1.36
N ASP A 89 0.17 14.29 0.78
CA ASP A 89 -0.93 14.14 -0.19
C ASP A 89 -0.48 13.54 -1.54
N ASP A 90 0.83 13.45 -1.78
CA ASP A 90 1.46 12.81 -2.95
C ASP A 90 2.17 11.49 -2.61
N ALA A 91 2.01 10.99 -1.38
CA ALA A 91 2.64 9.75 -0.94
C ALA A 91 2.07 8.52 -1.67
N VAL A 92 2.95 7.57 -1.95
CA VAL A 92 2.59 6.19 -2.23
C VAL A 92 2.59 5.44 -0.90
N VAL A 93 1.51 4.70 -0.59
CA VAL A 93 1.45 3.92 0.65
C VAL A 93 1.31 2.45 0.29
N SER A 94 2.13 1.59 0.92
CA SER A 94 2.00 0.14 0.81
C SER A 94 1.67 -0.44 2.18
N PRO A 95 0.42 -0.87 2.41
CA PRO A 95 -0.01 -1.45 3.69
C PRO A 95 0.65 -2.79 4.03
N TYR A 96 1.50 -3.30 3.15
CA TYR A 96 2.19 -4.57 3.29
C TYR A 96 3.71 -4.39 3.18
N LEU A 97 4.44 -4.75 4.23
CA LEU A 97 5.91 -4.82 4.25
C LEU A 97 6.33 -6.29 4.41
N GLY A 98 6.60 -6.97 3.29
CA GLY A 98 6.93 -8.40 3.27
C GLY A 98 8.37 -8.70 3.69
N ARG A 99 8.59 -9.92 4.20
CA ARG A 99 9.93 -10.44 4.55
C ARG A 99 10.54 -11.36 3.52
N GLY A 100 9.82 -11.64 2.43
CA GLY A 100 10.26 -12.56 1.39
C GLY A 100 11.37 -12.02 0.48
N GLY A 101 12.07 -12.95 -0.18
CA GLY A 101 13.10 -12.68 -1.17
C GLY A 101 14.42 -12.15 -0.60
N ALA A 102 15.33 -11.76 -1.50
CA ALA A 102 16.69 -11.32 -1.15
C ALA A 102 16.74 -10.07 -0.25
N ALA A 103 15.69 -9.27 -0.26
CA ALA A 103 15.58 -8.06 0.56
C ALA A 103 15.04 -8.33 1.98
N GLY A 104 14.53 -9.53 2.25
CA GLY A 104 13.89 -9.92 3.52
C GLY A 104 14.73 -9.56 4.76
N PRO A 105 15.99 -9.99 4.87
CA PRO A 105 16.82 -9.68 6.04
C PRO A 105 17.04 -8.19 6.30
N ARG A 106 16.97 -7.37 5.25
CA ARG A 106 17.03 -5.91 5.39
C ARG A 106 15.73 -5.37 5.98
N TRP A 107 14.59 -5.84 5.49
CA TRP A 107 13.29 -5.38 5.98
C TRP A 107 13.02 -5.84 7.41
N GLU A 108 13.48 -7.03 7.79
CA GLU A 108 13.44 -7.48 9.19
C GLU A 108 14.24 -6.57 10.12
N ARG A 109 15.44 -6.12 9.71
CA ARG A 109 16.24 -5.17 10.51
C ARG A 109 15.57 -3.81 10.63
N ILE A 110 14.97 -3.30 9.54
CA ILE A 110 14.21 -2.05 9.56
C ILE A 110 12.99 -2.18 10.47
N GLY A 111 12.28 -3.31 10.39
CA GLY A 111 11.16 -3.62 11.26
C GLY A 111 11.54 -3.67 12.74
N ALA A 112 12.65 -4.33 13.08
CA ALA A 112 13.16 -4.35 14.46
C ALA A 112 13.48 -2.94 14.97
N GLU A 113 14.03 -2.07 14.12
CA GLU A 113 14.29 -0.67 14.47
C GLU A 113 12.98 0.12 14.64
N ALA A 114 11.98 -0.12 13.79
CA ALA A 114 10.67 0.49 13.91
C ALA A 114 9.99 0.10 15.23
N GLU A 115 10.03 -1.18 15.60
CA GLU A 115 9.52 -1.69 16.88
C GLU A 115 10.22 -1.00 18.06
N ARG A 116 11.56 -0.96 18.06
CA ARG A 116 12.36 -0.36 19.11
C ARG A 116 12.05 1.13 19.33
N ARG A 117 11.66 1.85 18.27
CA ARG A 117 11.32 3.27 18.32
C ARG A 117 9.83 3.53 18.58
N GLY A 118 8.99 2.52 18.66
CA GLY A 118 7.54 2.71 18.67
C GLY A 118 7.05 3.47 17.44
N ALA A 119 7.62 3.15 16.27
CA ALA A 119 7.31 3.83 15.03
C ALA A 119 5.92 3.45 14.51
N SER A 120 5.27 4.39 13.82
CA SER A 120 4.04 4.13 13.07
C SER A 120 4.31 3.92 11.57
N TRP A 121 5.51 4.27 11.11
CA TRP A 121 5.84 4.28 9.69
C TRP A 121 7.28 3.85 9.41
N VAL A 122 7.43 3.12 8.31
CA VAL A 122 8.72 2.95 7.64
C VAL A 122 8.67 3.72 6.33
N LEU A 123 9.70 4.52 6.05
CA LEU A 123 9.79 5.34 4.84
C LEU A 123 10.86 4.81 3.90
N SER A 124 10.50 4.59 2.64
CA SER A 124 11.40 4.11 1.58
C SER A 124 11.23 4.92 0.28
N SER A 125 12.12 4.71 -0.67
CA SER A 125 11.99 5.17 -2.06
C SER A 125 11.51 4.07 -3.01
N LYS A 126 11.16 2.88 -2.50
CA LYS A 126 10.84 1.72 -3.32
C LYS A 126 9.50 1.12 -2.93
N VAL A 127 8.65 0.89 -3.93
CA VAL A 127 7.56 -0.08 -3.86
C VAL A 127 8.17 -1.47 -4.05
N MET A 128 7.90 -2.38 -3.12
CA MET A 128 8.51 -3.72 -3.14
C MET A 128 7.50 -4.82 -3.46
N TRP A 129 6.22 -4.60 -3.17
CA TRP A 129 5.17 -5.63 -3.31
C TRP A 129 3.84 -4.99 -3.68
N GLY A 130 2.99 -5.75 -4.38
CA GLY A 130 1.70 -5.31 -4.88
C GLY A 130 0.48 -5.76 -4.08
N VAL A 131 0.64 -6.43 -2.92
CA VAL A 131 -0.47 -7.05 -2.16
C VAL A 131 -1.60 -6.07 -1.84
N ALA A 132 -1.23 -4.84 -1.47
CA ALA A 132 -2.10 -3.68 -1.43
C ALA A 132 -1.26 -2.43 -1.69
N LEU A 133 -1.76 -1.55 -2.56
CA LEU A 133 -1.10 -0.30 -2.89
C LEU A 133 -2.10 0.86 -2.86
N VAL A 134 -1.69 1.96 -2.27
CA VAL A 134 -2.51 3.19 -2.15
C VAL A 134 -1.83 4.30 -2.92
N LEU A 135 -2.60 4.95 -3.77
CA LEU A 135 -2.14 6.11 -4.54
C LEU A 135 -3.11 7.28 -4.41
N PRO A 136 -2.62 8.51 -4.45
CA PRO A 136 -3.49 9.67 -4.66
C PRO A 136 -4.26 9.52 -5.97
N VAL A 137 -5.60 9.67 -5.94
CA VAL A 137 -6.45 9.47 -7.12
C VAL A 137 -6.00 10.34 -8.29
N ARG A 138 -5.59 11.58 -8.04
CA ARG A 138 -5.08 12.52 -9.07
C ARG A 138 -3.83 12.02 -9.82
N LEU A 139 -3.11 11.04 -9.28
CA LEU A 139 -1.89 10.49 -9.89
C LEU A 139 -2.13 9.19 -10.68
N ILE A 140 -3.31 8.59 -10.56
CA ILE A 140 -3.65 7.33 -11.24
C ILE A 140 -3.59 7.46 -12.77
N PRO A 141 -4.09 8.54 -13.41
CA PRO A 141 -3.97 8.69 -14.86
C PRO A 141 -2.51 8.71 -15.35
N ASP A 142 -1.60 9.39 -14.65
CA ASP A 142 -0.17 9.39 -14.99
C ASP A 142 0.49 8.02 -14.77
N LEU A 143 0.08 7.29 -13.71
CA LEU A 143 0.51 5.90 -13.53
C LEU A 143 0.10 5.05 -14.72
N ILE A 144 -1.19 5.05 -15.09
CA ILE A 144 -1.73 4.22 -16.17
C ILE A 144 -1.02 4.53 -17.50
N GLU A 145 -0.92 5.81 -17.87
CA GLU A 145 -0.25 6.22 -19.11
C GLU A 145 1.19 5.69 -19.20
N ARG A 146 1.94 5.73 -18.12
CA ARG A 146 3.33 5.26 -18.09
C ARG A 146 3.44 3.75 -18.03
N ALA A 147 2.63 3.13 -17.22
CA ALA A 147 2.63 1.68 -17.03
C ALA A 147 2.20 0.92 -18.29
N ASP A 148 1.27 1.46 -19.06
CA ASP A 148 0.84 0.89 -20.35
C ASP A 148 1.98 0.80 -21.38
N ARG A 149 3.02 1.61 -21.24
CA ARG A 149 4.23 1.57 -22.10
C ARG A 149 5.24 0.49 -21.68
N MET A 150 5.03 -0.16 -20.53
CA MET A 150 5.94 -1.16 -19.99
C MET A 150 5.43 -2.57 -20.30
N THR A 151 5.92 -3.19 -21.39
CA THR A 151 5.46 -4.52 -21.81
C THR A 151 6.15 -5.65 -21.05
N GLY A 152 5.44 -6.74 -20.76
CA GLY A 152 5.98 -7.95 -20.10
C GLY A 152 6.30 -7.79 -18.61
N VAL A 153 5.98 -6.64 -18.01
CA VAL A 153 6.34 -6.30 -16.63
C VAL A 153 5.10 -6.45 -15.73
N PRO A 154 5.21 -7.12 -14.56
CA PRO A 154 4.12 -7.22 -13.57
C PRO A 154 3.68 -5.87 -13.02
N ASP A 155 2.49 -5.83 -12.46
CA ASP A 155 1.83 -4.63 -11.93
C ASP A 155 2.64 -3.90 -10.84
N ASP A 156 3.14 -4.63 -9.86
CA ASP A 156 3.95 -4.08 -8.77
C ASP A 156 5.25 -3.44 -9.28
N MET A 157 5.91 -4.07 -10.26
CA MET A 157 7.12 -3.52 -10.89
C MET A 157 6.81 -2.29 -11.75
N ARG A 158 5.63 -2.20 -12.37
CA ARG A 158 5.20 -1.00 -13.12
C ARG A 158 4.96 0.16 -12.16
N VAL A 159 4.25 -0.08 -11.06
CA VAL A 159 4.06 0.94 -10.01
C VAL A 159 5.39 1.34 -9.39
N ALA A 160 6.29 0.39 -9.13
CA ALA A 160 7.63 0.68 -8.61
C ALA A 160 8.45 1.56 -9.57
N GLY A 161 8.47 1.23 -10.87
CA GLY A 161 9.17 2.01 -11.89
C GLY A 161 8.59 3.41 -12.05
N TRP A 162 7.26 3.56 -11.99
CA TRP A 162 6.60 4.86 -12.01
C TRP A 162 6.94 5.69 -10.77
N ALA A 163 6.82 5.12 -9.57
CA ALA A 163 7.13 5.78 -8.30
C ALA A 163 8.61 6.24 -8.24
N GLN A 164 9.53 5.38 -8.71
CA GLN A 164 10.96 5.70 -8.74
C GLN A 164 11.26 6.90 -9.65
N ARG A 165 10.66 6.98 -10.83
CA ARG A 165 10.84 8.11 -11.77
C ARG A 165 10.32 9.43 -11.21
N ARG A 166 9.29 9.38 -10.39
CA ARG A 166 8.73 10.53 -9.68
C ARG A 166 9.49 10.89 -8.41
N HIS A 167 10.48 10.11 -8.02
CA HIS A 167 11.12 10.21 -6.71
C HIS A 167 10.12 10.18 -5.56
N ALA A 168 9.05 9.40 -5.72
CA ALA A 168 7.97 9.32 -4.75
C ALA A 168 8.46 8.77 -3.41
N GLN A 169 7.88 9.28 -2.33
CA GLN A 169 8.02 8.70 -1.01
C GLN A 169 7.07 7.51 -0.89
N VAL A 170 7.61 6.35 -0.46
CA VAL A 170 6.82 5.16 -0.21
C VAL A 170 6.73 4.91 1.29
N TRP A 171 5.53 4.99 1.80
CA TRP A 171 5.19 4.89 3.20
C TRP A 171 4.63 3.50 3.50
N TYR A 172 5.23 2.81 4.45
CA TYR A 172 4.78 1.52 4.94
C TYR A 172 4.26 1.69 6.37
N PRO A 173 2.97 1.42 6.65
CA PRO A 173 2.46 1.36 8.01
C PRO A 173 3.26 0.37 8.85
N TRP A 174 3.51 0.70 10.09
CA TRP A 174 4.12 -0.22 11.03
C TRP A 174 3.25 -0.38 12.28
N PRO A 175 2.79 -1.60 12.56
CA PRO A 175 2.90 -2.82 11.74
C PRO A 175 2.12 -2.76 10.42
N SER A 176 2.37 -3.72 9.51
CA SER A 176 1.61 -3.88 8.26
C SER A 176 0.14 -4.12 8.55
N LEU A 177 -0.74 -3.46 7.79
CA LEU A 177 -2.20 -3.63 7.92
C LEU A 177 -2.73 -4.83 7.12
N VAL A 178 -1.91 -5.36 6.22
CA VAL A 178 -2.25 -6.49 5.36
C VAL A 178 -1.14 -7.51 5.46
N ASP A 179 -1.51 -8.79 5.50
CA ASP A 179 -0.62 -9.93 5.25
C ASP A 179 -0.99 -10.59 3.91
N HIS A 180 -0.24 -11.58 3.50
CA HIS A 180 -0.49 -12.36 2.29
C HIS A 180 -0.95 -13.75 2.68
N GLN A 181 -2.06 -14.23 2.12
CA GLN A 181 -2.55 -15.58 2.36
C GLN A 181 -1.56 -16.62 1.81
N PRO A 182 -1.33 -17.75 2.51
CA PRO A 182 -0.40 -18.79 2.10
C PRO A 182 -1.02 -19.69 1.01
N VAL A 183 -1.44 -19.09 -0.11
CA VAL A 183 -2.04 -19.80 -1.24
C VAL A 183 -1.04 -19.94 -2.39
N PRO A 184 -1.17 -20.97 -3.25
CA PRO A 184 -0.34 -21.13 -4.43
C PRO A 184 -0.41 -19.90 -5.33
N SER A 185 0.75 -19.47 -5.85
CA SER A 185 0.82 -18.39 -6.82
C SER A 185 0.23 -18.83 -8.17
N ILE A 186 -0.68 -18.05 -8.73
CA ILE A 186 -1.19 -18.24 -10.10
C ILE A 186 -0.10 -17.96 -11.12
N THR A 187 0.82 -17.06 -10.81
CA THR A 187 1.93 -16.66 -11.70
C THR A 187 3.15 -17.57 -11.62
N LYS A 188 3.04 -18.75 -10.97
CA LYS A 188 4.10 -19.77 -10.82
C LYS A 188 5.39 -19.26 -10.13
N HIS A 189 5.34 -18.18 -9.38
CA HIS A 189 6.45 -17.83 -8.51
C HIS A 189 6.63 -18.89 -7.43
N ARG A 190 7.87 -19.34 -7.21
CA ARG A 190 8.19 -20.27 -6.11
C ARG A 190 7.71 -19.65 -4.80
N ALA A 191 7.13 -20.49 -3.94
CA ALA A 191 6.70 -20.10 -2.61
C ALA A 191 7.90 -19.59 -1.78
N ALA A 192 8.22 -18.32 -1.93
CA ALA A 192 9.00 -17.60 -0.94
C ALA A 192 8.10 -17.32 0.26
N ASP A 193 8.66 -17.14 1.43
CA ASP A 193 7.92 -16.62 2.58
C ASP A 193 7.33 -15.25 2.19
N ARG A 194 5.99 -15.21 2.06
CA ARG A 194 5.26 -14.02 1.63
C ARG A 194 4.58 -13.30 2.78
N HIS A 195 4.83 -13.73 4.02
CA HIS A 195 4.27 -13.04 5.17
C HIS A 195 4.86 -11.65 5.35
N ALA A 196 4.07 -10.76 5.93
CA ALA A 196 4.55 -9.47 6.39
C ALA A 196 5.64 -9.64 7.45
N VAL A 197 6.59 -8.70 7.52
CA VAL A 197 7.60 -8.65 8.60
C VAL A 197 6.90 -8.64 9.96
N ARG A 198 5.85 -7.85 10.07
CA ARG A 198 4.95 -7.77 11.22
C ARG A 198 3.55 -7.42 10.74
N HIS A 199 2.60 -8.32 10.91
CA HIS A 199 1.19 -8.07 10.61
C HIS A 199 0.45 -7.62 11.86
N HIS A 200 -0.37 -6.60 11.76
CA HIS A 200 -1.32 -6.19 12.79
C HIS A 200 -2.53 -7.14 12.77
N THR A 201 -2.87 -7.74 13.90
CA THR A 201 -3.99 -8.70 13.99
C THR A 201 -5.22 -8.14 14.67
N GLY A 202 -5.13 -6.94 15.25
CA GLY A 202 -6.21 -6.22 15.90
C GLY A 202 -6.93 -5.25 14.96
N SER A 203 -7.70 -4.33 15.52
CA SER A 203 -8.33 -3.25 14.76
C SER A 203 -7.32 -2.17 14.35
N ALA A 204 -7.30 -1.81 13.07
CA ALA A 204 -6.46 -0.72 12.56
C ALA A 204 -6.82 0.65 13.18
N LEU A 205 -8.00 0.76 13.79
CA LEU A 205 -8.44 1.97 14.50
C LEU A 205 -7.72 2.19 15.83
N GLU A 206 -7.08 1.15 16.38
CA GLU A 206 -6.32 1.21 17.63
C GLU A 206 -4.88 1.69 17.45
N ILE A 207 -4.40 1.78 16.21
CA ILE A 207 -3.03 2.18 15.90
C ILE A 207 -2.86 3.69 16.07
N ASN A 208 -1.81 4.11 16.77
CA ASN A 208 -1.40 5.51 16.84
C ASN A 208 -0.58 5.88 15.60
N TRP A 209 -1.17 6.60 14.66
CA TRP A 209 -0.53 6.99 13.41
C TRP A 209 0.40 8.20 13.53
N SER A 210 0.40 8.92 14.66
CA SER A 210 1.26 10.08 14.90
C SER A 210 2.67 9.72 15.40
N GLY A 211 2.99 8.43 15.51
CA GLY A 211 4.28 7.94 15.97
C GLY A 211 5.43 8.26 15.01
N PRO A 212 6.68 7.96 15.43
CA PRO A 212 7.87 8.22 14.64
C PRO A 212 7.87 7.55 13.28
N VAL A 213 8.67 8.11 12.36
CA VAL A 213 8.97 7.56 11.04
C VAL A 213 10.40 7.01 11.06
N VAL A 214 10.59 5.75 10.63
CA VAL A 214 11.90 5.14 10.47
C VAL A 214 12.25 5.11 8.98
N PRO A 215 13.25 5.87 8.52
CA PRO A 215 13.67 5.83 7.15
C PRO A 215 14.47 4.55 6.86
N ASP A 216 14.19 3.93 5.73
CA ASP A 216 15.05 2.94 5.14
C ASP A 216 16.45 3.56 4.88
N PRO A 217 17.56 2.91 5.29
CA PRO A 217 18.90 3.45 5.11
C PRO A 217 19.24 3.88 3.67
N MET A 218 18.76 3.13 2.67
CA MET A 218 18.95 3.53 1.26
C MET A 218 18.17 4.80 0.91
N TYR A 219 16.99 5.01 1.49
CA TYR A 219 16.24 6.24 1.32
C TYR A 219 17.01 7.43 1.91
N ALA A 220 17.53 7.26 3.12
CA ALA A 220 18.32 8.29 3.81
C ALA A 220 19.58 8.68 3.00
N MET A 221 20.27 7.70 2.39
CA MET A 221 21.45 7.97 1.55
C MET A 221 21.15 8.76 0.27
N LEU A 222 20.00 8.48 -0.38
CA LEU A 222 19.61 9.13 -1.64
C LEU A 222 19.13 10.57 -1.44
N ARG A 223 18.59 10.91 -0.27
CA ARG A 223 18.01 12.23 0.01
C ARG A 223 18.93 13.19 0.77
N GLY A 224 20.02 12.70 1.35
CA GLY A 224 20.93 13.49 2.19
C GLY A 224 20.29 13.98 3.50
N PRO A 225 21.07 14.65 4.39
CA PRO A 225 20.64 14.99 5.75
C PRO A 225 19.58 16.11 5.85
N ARG A 226 19.13 16.70 4.72
CA ARG A 226 18.23 17.89 4.72
C ARG A 226 16.77 17.64 4.38
N SER A 227 16.38 16.43 4.04
CA SER A 227 14.99 16.10 3.71
C SER A 227 14.35 15.19 4.76
N GLY A 228 14.07 15.73 5.92
CA GLY A 228 13.09 15.11 6.82
C GLY A 228 11.73 15.02 6.11
N PRO A 229 10.85 14.04 6.47
CA PRO A 229 9.52 13.94 5.90
C PRO A 229 8.82 15.28 6.08
N SER A 230 8.33 15.85 4.97
CA SER A 230 7.46 17.02 5.01
C SER A 230 6.11 16.57 5.56
N VAL A 231 6.01 16.50 6.87
CA VAL A 231 4.73 16.31 7.56
C VAL A 231 3.96 17.61 7.42
N ASN A 232 2.79 17.51 6.81
CA ASN A 232 1.93 18.65 6.50
C ASN A 232 1.63 19.45 7.77
N ARG A 233 2.13 20.70 7.89
CA ARG A 233 1.93 21.60 9.03
C ARG A 233 0.46 22.10 9.20
N LYS A 234 -0.50 21.55 8.44
CA LYS A 234 -1.91 21.96 8.54
C LYS A 234 -2.63 21.54 9.83
N VAL A 235 -2.09 20.60 10.60
CA VAL A 235 -2.75 20.10 11.82
C VAL A 235 -2.61 21.08 13.01
N THR A 236 -1.65 22.00 12.98
CA THR A 236 -1.36 22.89 14.13
C THR A 236 -2.20 24.17 14.19
N SER A 237 -3.01 24.50 13.17
CA SER A 237 -3.80 25.74 13.17
C SER A 237 -5.22 25.61 13.74
N LEU A 238 -5.71 24.40 13.96
CA LEU A 238 -7.06 24.16 14.49
C LEU A 238 -7.14 24.15 16.04
N GLN A 239 -6.02 24.03 16.74
CA GLN A 239 -6.00 24.03 18.21
C GLN A 239 -5.86 25.41 18.85
N ARG A 240 -5.80 26.51 18.09
CA ARG A 240 -5.68 27.89 18.65
C ARG A 240 -6.96 28.74 18.61
N ARG A 241 -8.13 28.15 18.42
CA ARG A 241 -9.40 28.90 18.42
C ARG A 241 -10.41 28.36 19.45
N SER A 242 -10.01 28.19 20.68
CA SER A 242 -10.97 28.09 21.80
C SER A 242 -10.28 28.50 23.10
N ALA A 243 -10.10 29.80 23.29
CA ALA A 243 -9.96 30.38 24.62
C ALA A 243 -11.16 31.33 24.80
N PRO A 244 -12.03 31.14 25.82
CA PRO A 244 -13.09 32.08 26.08
C PRO A 244 -12.48 33.36 26.69
N GLY A 245 -12.80 34.51 26.05
CA GLY A 245 -12.51 35.80 26.61
C GLY A 245 -13.26 35.99 27.92
N ARG A 246 -12.58 36.59 28.85
CA ARG A 246 -13.16 37.25 30.04
C ARG A 246 -13.69 38.62 29.65
#